data_a3d1302f51a1a74ef8da373fd985abf9
#
_entry.id   a3d1302f51a1a74ef8da373fd985abf9
#
_cell.length_a   1.000
_cell.length_b   1.000
_cell.length_c   1.000
_cell.angle_alpha   90.00
_cell.angle_beta   90.00
_cell.angle_gamma   90.00
#
_symmetry.space_group_name_H-M   'P 1'
#
loop_
_entity.id
_entity.type
_entity.pdbx_description
1 polymer ?
#
loop_
_entity_poly.entity_id
_entity_poly.type
_entity_poly.pdbx_seq_one_letter_code
_entity_poly.pdbx_strand_id
1 'polypeptide(L)'
;KIPYMVAVDEFQHRVFEKPAMTAKERRTVWHELEKTYLPWRDYDGHPFLEEGGFWMQKQHIFLFPFYYIDYALAQICAIQFYGRAKKDRKKAWADYYRLCQAGGSKGYFDLLKLAELDNPFHEGTVKKTVDGLLEDLFK
;
A
#
# COMPACT_ATOMS: atom_id res chain seq x y z
N LYS A 1 -2.36 -1.92 7.46
CA LYS A 1 -3.14 -1.80 6.20
C LYS A 1 -2.25 -1.91 4.95
N ILE A 2 -1.03 -1.34 4.93
CA ILE A 2 -0.13 -1.36 3.76
C ILE A 2 0.10 -2.78 3.23
N PRO A 3 0.46 -3.82 4.05
CA PRO A 3 0.68 -5.16 3.51
C PRO A 3 -0.52 -5.74 2.78
N TYR A 4 -1.74 -5.47 3.25
CA TYR A 4 -2.95 -5.90 2.56
C TYR A 4 -3.13 -5.22 1.18
N MET A 5 -2.79 -3.92 1.08
CA MET A 5 -2.87 -3.19 -0.18
C MET A 5 -1.86 -3.74 -1.20
N VAL A 6 -0.66 -4.10 -0.74
CA VAL A 6 0.36 -4.76 -1.58
C VAL A 6 -0.09 -6.15 -2.01
N ALA A 7 -0.67 -6.95 -1.10
CA ALA A 7 -1.23 -8.27 -1.45
C ALA A 7 -2.31 -8.17 -2.52
N VAL A 8 -3.20 -7.16 -2.44
CA VAL A 8 -4.24 -6.91 -3.46
C VAL A 8 -3.62 -6.58 -4.81
N ASP A 9 -2.59 -5.77 -4.85
CA ASP A 9 -1.92 -5.37 -6.08
C ASP A 9 -1.18 -6.55 -6.72
N GLU A 10 -0.35 -7.25 -5.97
CA GLU A 10 0.37 -8.44 -6.46
C GLU A 10 -0.58 -9.54 -6.93
N PHE A 11 -1.72 -9.73 -6.25
CA PHE A 11 -2.75 -10.66 -6.68
C PHE A 11 -3.26 -10.33 -8.08
N GLN A 12 -3.55 -9.06 -8.34
CA GLN A 12 -4.01 -8.63 -9.66
C GLN A 12 -2.95 -8.88 -10.73
N HIS A 13 -1.68 -8.54 -10.49
CA HIS A 13 -0.59 -8.83 -11.41
C HIS A 13 -0.53 -10.33 -11.76
N ARG A 14 -0.50 -11.21 -10.76
CA ARG A 14 -0.45 -12.67 -10.97
C ARG A 14 -1.65 -13.20 -11.76
N VAL A 15 -2.85 -12.69 -11.50
CA VAL A 15 -4.07 -13.13 -12.21
C VAL A 15 -4.11 -12.60 -13.63
N PHE A 16 -3.70 -11.35 -13.87
CA PHE A 16 -3.69 -10.76 -15.20
C PHE A 16 -2.59 -11.35 -16.09
N GLU A 17 -1.45 -11.76 -15.52
CA GLU A 17 -0.40 -12.50 -16.24
C GLU A 17 -0.87 -13.90 -16.70
N LYS A 18 -1.81 -14.51 -15.98
CA LYS A 18 -2.36 -15.84 -16.29
C LYS A 18 -3.89 -15.82 -16.29
N PRO A 19 -4.52 -15.20 -17.30
CA PRO A 19 -5.98 -14.99 -17.33
C PRO A 19 -6.78 -16.31 -17.35
N ALA A 20 -6.17 -17.41 -17.81
CA ALA A 20 -6.78 -18.72 -17.84
C ALA A 20 -6.86 -19.46 -16.49
N MET A 21 -6.39 -18.83 -15.41
CA MET A 21 -6.50 -19.42 -14.06
C MET A 21 -7.94 -19.80 -13.72
N THR A 22 -8.11 -20.99 -13.22
CA THR A 22 -9.37 -21.46 -12.60
C THR A 22 -9.68 -20.70 -11.32
N ALA A 23 -10.93 -20.77 -10.86
CA ALA A 23 -11.31 -20.16 -9.59
C ALA A 23 -10.50 -20.73 -8.39
N LYS A 24 -10.15 -22.02 -8.46
CA LYS A 24 -9.33 -22.69 -7.42
C LYS A 24 -7.89 -22.12 -7.42
N GLU A 25 -7.27 -22.01 -8.59
CA GLU A 25 -5.91 -21.46 -8.71
C GLU A 25 -5.84 -20.02 -8.20
N ARG A 26 -6.83 -19.18 -8.51
CA ARG A 26 -6.90 -17.80 -7.98
C ARG A 26 -6.99 -17.78 -6.45
N ARG A 27 -7.79 -18.69 -5.82
CA ARG A 27 -7.83 -18.81 -4.37
C ARG A 27 -6.47 -19.23 -3.80
N THR A 28 -5.81 -20.21 -4.43
CA THR A 28 -4.46 -20.63 -4.03
C THR A 28 -3.48 -19.48 -4.05
N VAL A 29 -3.44 -18.70 -5.13
CA VAL A 29 -2.58 -17.50 -5.23
C VAL A 29 -2.87 -16.52 -4.12
N TRP A 30 -4.15 -16.22 -3.84
CA TRP A 30 -4.50 -15.32 -2.75
C TRP A 30 -4.05 -15.84 -1.39
N HIS A 31 -4.25 -17.12 -1.11
CA HIS A 31 -3.84 -17.74 0.14
C HIS A 31 -2.31 -17.66 0.37
N GLU A 32 -1.51 -17.88 -0.68
CA GLU A 32 -0.06 -17.73 -0.62
C GLU A 32 0.34 -16.27 -0.30
N LEU A 33 -0.30 -15.30 -0.93
CA LEU A 33 -0.05 -13.88 -0.66
C LEU A 33 -0.47 -13.48 0.75
N GLU A 34 -1.58 -14.00 1.26
CA GLU A 34 -1.98 -13.76 2.65
C GLU A 34 -0.95 -14.30 3.64
N LYS A 35 -0.44 -15.51 3.43
CA LYS A 35 0.64 -16.06 4.28
C LYS A 35 1.89 -15.19 4.26
N THR A 36 2.21 -14.59 3.13
CA THR A 36 3.38 -13.72 2.98
C THR A 36 3.19 -12.35 3.63
N TYR A 37 2.08 -11.69 3.33
CA TYR A 37 1.86 -10.29 3.71
C TYR A 37 1.05 -10.10 4.99
N LEU A 38 0.25 -11.11 5.37
CA LEU A 38 -0.72 -11.05 6.47
C LEU A 38 -0.65 -12.32 7.34
N PRO A 39 0.55 -12.76 7.77
CA PRO A 39 0.73 -14.06 8.45
C PRO A 39 -0.05 -14.20 9.76
N TRP A 40 -0.50 -13.07 10.33
CA TRP A 40 -1.32 -13.03 11.55
C TRP A 40 -2.82 -13.20 11.30
N ARG A 41 -3.25 -13.33 10.03
CA ARG A 41 -4.67 -13.44 9.70
C ARG A 41 -5.15 -14.86 9.99
N ASP A 42 -6.25 -14.93 10.71
CA ASP A 42 -6.97 -16.12 11.06
C ASP A 42 -8.44 -15.97 10.64
N TYR A 43 -9.05 -17.01 10.14
CA TYR A 43 -10.45 -17.04 9.71
C TYR A 43 -11.33 -17.96 10.56
N ASP A 44 -10.83 -18.37 11.72
CA ASP A 44 -11.55 -19.19 12.71
C ASP A 44 -12.19 -20.45 12.08
N GLY A 45 -11.44 -21.10 11.18
CA GLY A 45 -11.85 -22.32 10.49
C GLY A 45 -12.93 -22.15 9.43
N HIS A 46 -13.20 -20.92 8.95
CA HIS A 46 -14.17 -20.71 7.87
C HIS A 46 -13.62 -21.23 6.53
N PRO A 47 -14.15 -22.36 5.98
CA PRO A 47 -13.48 -23.12 4.91
C PRO A 47 -13.21 -22.28 3.65
N PHE A 48 -14.17 -21.49 3.22
CA PHE A 48 -14.05 -20.66 2.01
C PHE A 48 -12.96 -19.59 2.15
N LEU A 49 -12.80 -19.00 3.34
CA LEU A 49 -11.81 -17.97 3.60
C LEU A 49 -10.42 -18.59 3.79
N GLU A 50 -10.34 -19.73 4.49
CA GLU A 50 -9.10 -20.49 4.63
C GLU A 50 -8.55 -20.99 3.29
N GLU A 51 -9.42 -21.29 2.33
CA GLU A 51 -9.03 -21.63 0.96
C GLU A 51 -8.62 -20.42 0.11
N GLY A 52 -8.57 -19.20 0.69
CA GLY A 52 -8.18 -17.98 -0.01
C GLY A 52 -9.32 -17.25 -0.73
N GLY A 53 -10.55 -17.34 -0.23
CA GLY A 53 -11.72 -16.65 -0.81
C GLY A 53 -11.82 -15.16 -0.48
N PHE A 54 -11.04 -14.67 0.47
CA PHE A 54 -11.20 -13.31 1.03
C PHE A 54 -11.06 -12.17 0.00
N TRP A 55 -10.28 -12.32 -1.06
CA TRP A 55 -10.11 -11.29 -2.09
C TRP A 55 -11.43 -10.90 -2.79
N MET A 56 -12.40 -11.82 -2.85
CA MET A 56 -13.67 -11.61 -3.57
C MET A 56 -14.52 -10.50 -2.96
N GLN A 57 -14.32 -10.13 -1.70
CA GLN A 57 -15.01 -9.01 -1.07
C GLN A 57 -14.42 -7.64 -1.48
N LYS A 58 -13.24 -7.62 -2.14
CA LYS A 58 -12.59 -6.37 -2.52
C LYS A 58 -13.09 -5.85 -3.86
N GLN A 59 -14.07 -4.94 -3.79
CA GLN A 59 -14.70 -4.33 -4.96
C GLN A 59 -13.69 -3.73 -5.95
N HIS A 60 -12.59 -3.15 -5.46
CA HIS A 60 -11.57 -2.51 -6.29
C HIS A 60 -10.93 -3.46 -7.31
N ILE A 61 -10.78 -4.74 -6.97
CA ILE A 61 -10.21 -5.75 -7.88
C ILE A 61 -11.07 -5.87 -9.16
N PHE A 62 -12.39 -5.71 -9.04
CA PHE A 62 -13.34 -5.90 -10.13
C PHE A 62 -13.64 -4.61 -10.92
N LEU A 63 -13.74 -3.48 -10.21
CA LEU A 63 -14.20 -2.22 -10.80
C LEU A 63 -13.05 -1.27 -11.16
N PHE A 64 -11.93 -1.34 -10.44
CA PHE A 64 -10.81 -0.42 -10.58
C PHE A 64 -9.48 -1.18 -10.47
N PRO A 65 -9.17 -2.08 -11.45
CA PRO A 65 -7.93 -2.86 -11.42
C PRO A 65 -6.70 -1.98 -11.26
N PHE A 66 -5.73 -2.44 -10.47
CA PHE A 66 -4.46 -1.76 -10.18
C PHE A 66 -4.54 -0.38 -9.50
N TYR A 67 -5.74 0.04 -9.10
CA TYR A 67 -5.91 1.31 -8.39
C TYR A 67 -5.58 1.21 -6.88
N TYR A 68 -5.80 0.04 -6.28
CA TYR A 68 -5.77 -0.09 -4.82
C TYR A 68 -4.40 0.17 -4.19
N ILE A 69 -3.33 0.02 -4.94
CA ILE A 69 -1.95 0.34 -4.50
C ILE A 69 -1.75 1.82 -4.23
N ASP A 70 -2.49 2.71 -4.87
CA ASP A 70 -2.38 4.15 -4.68
C ASP A 70 -2.63 4.57 -3.23
N TYR A 71 -3.51 3.84 -2.52
CA TYR A 71 -3.72 4.06 -1.08
C TYR A 71 -2.48 3.72 -0.24
N ALA A 72 -1.69 2.71 -0.63
CA ALA A 72 -0.44 2.40 0.06
C ALA A 72 0.59 3.50 -0.19
N LEU A 73 0.72 3.96 -1.43
CA LEU A 73 1.63 5.05 -1.82
C LEU A 73 1.28 6.34 -1.09
N ALA A 74 0.00 6.71 -1.06
CA ALA A 74 -0.48 7.87 -0.31
C ALA A 74 -0.23 7.75 1.20
N GLN A 75 -0.43 6.55 1.77
CA GLN A 75 -0.16 6.30 3.18
C GLN A 75 1.33 6.43 3.53
N ILE A 76 2.23 5.96 2.68
CA ILE A 76 3.67 6.12 2.87
C ILE A 76 4.06 7.61 2.83
N CYS A 77 3.50 8.38 1.89
CA CYS A 77 3.69 9.83 1.85
C CYS A 77 3.20 10.52 3.12
N ALA A 78 2.03 10.14 3.63
CA ALA A 78 1.48 10.68 4.86
C ALA A 78 2.37 10.39 6.08
N ILE A 79 2.94 9.19 6.19
CA ILE A 79 3.87 8.83 7.26
C ILE A 79 5.17 9.66 7.15
N GLN A 80 5.69 9.88 5.94
CA GLN A 80 6.85 10.74 5.74
C GLN A 80 6.57 12.18 6.19
N PHE A 81 5.42 12.76 5.84
CA PHE A 81 5.02 14.07 6.32
C PHE A 81 4.89 14.13 7.84
N TYR A 82 4.32 13.10 8.44
CA TYR A 82 4.23 13.00 9.91
C TYR A 82 5.62 13.05 10.56
N GLY A 83 6.56 12.21 10.12
CA GLY A 83 7.92 12.20 10.64
C GLY A 83 8.67 13.52 10.44
N ARG A 84 8.44 14.21 9.31
CA ARG A 84 9.01 15.54 9.04
C ARG A 84 8.38 16.61 9.93
N ALA A 85 7.06 16.56 10.14
CA ALA A 85 6.35 17.51 10.98
C ALA A 85 6.78 17.45 12.45
N LYS A 86 7.22 16.29 12.92
CA LYS A 86 7.84 16.15 14.24
C LYS A 86 9.18 16.87 14.38
N LYS A 87 9.96 16.91 13.30
CA LYS A 87 11.27 17.57 13.28
C LYS A 87 11.14 19.08 13.05
N ASP A 88 10.34 19.45 12.06
CA ASP A 88 10.06 20.86 11.69
C ASP A 88 8.65 20.98 11.11
N ARG A 89 7.68 21.28 11.98
CA ARG A 89 6.27 21.39 11.61
C ARG A 89 6.03 22.50 10.58
N LYS A 90 6.75 23.61 10.68
CA LYS A 90 6.56 24.76 9.79
C LYS A 90 7.00 24.43 8.35
N LYS A 91 8.18 23.80 8.23
CA LYS A 91 8.69 23.37 6.92
C LYS A 91 7.80 22.26 6.33
N ALA A 92 7.46 21.23 7.11
CA ALA A 92 6.60 20.14 6.64
C ALA A 92 5.24 20.65 6.16
N TRP A 93 4.66 21.63 6.85
CA TRP A 93 3.40 22.24 6.43
C TRP A 93 3.56 23.03 5.12
N ALA A 94 4.63 23.78 4.95
CA ALA A 94 4.89 24.52 3.71
C ALA A 94 5.04 23.58 2.51
N ASP A 95 5.75 22.46 2.68
CA ASP A 95 5.92 21.44 1.64
C ASP A 95 4.60 20.74 1.29
N TYR A 96 3.80 20.40 2.32
CA TYR A 96 2.47 19.82 2.12
C TYR A 96 1.51 20.79 1.41
N TYR A 97 1.51 22.05 1.82
CA TYR A 97 0.69 23.08 1.19
C TYR A 97 1.05 23.28 -0.29
N ARG A 98 2.34 23.27 -0.60
CA ARG A 98 2.85 23.32 -1.99
C ARG A 98 2.38 22.14 -2.82
N LEU A 99 2.38 20.93 -2.23
CA LEU A 99 1.81 19.73 -2.86
C LEU A 99 0.30 19.89 -3.13
N CYS A 100 -0.46 20.40 -2.18
CA CYS A 100 -1.90 20.67 -2.36
C CYS A 100 -2.17 21.68 -3.46
N GLN A 101 -1.35 22.76 -3.55
CA GLN A 101 -1.49 23.75 -4.61
C GLN A 101 -1.19 23.19 -6.01
N ALA A 102 -0.27 22.22 -6.12
CA ALA A 102 0.02 21.56 -7.38
C ALA A 102 -1.15 20.67 -7.85
N GLY A 103 -1.91 20.09 -6.91
CA GLY A 103 -3.04 19.21 -7.23
C GLY A 103 -2.65 18.10 -8.21
N GLY A 104 -3.46 17.88 -9.25
CA GLY A 104 -3.22 16.92 -10.32
C GLY A 104 -2.40 17.42 -11.51
N SER A 105 -1.68 18.54 -11.37
CA SER A 105 -0.97 19.18 -12.48
C SER A 105 0.34 18.50 -12.90
N LYS A 106 0.83 17.53 -12.11
CA LYS A 106 2.11 16.83 -12.31
C LYS A 106 1.96 15.34 -12.09
N GLY A 107 2.87 14.55 -12.67
CA GLY A 107 2.97 13.13 -12.39
C GLY A 107 3.44 12.84 -10.96
N TYR A 108 3.18 11.63 -10.49
CA TYR A 108 3.45 11.20 -9.10
C TYR A 108 4.89 11.48 -8.64
N PHE A 109 5.89 11.11 -9.44
CA PHE A 109 7.30 11.31 -9.07
C PHE A 109 7.70 12.79 -9.01
N ASP A 110 7.11 13.64 -9.83
CA ASP A 110 7.36 15.08 -9.79
C ASP A 110 6.66 15.72 -8.59
N LEU A 111 5.50 15.20 -8.18
CA LEU A 111 4.84 15.61 -6.94
C LEU A 111 5.66 15.20 -5.70
N LEU A 112 6.28 14.02 -5.69
CA LEU A 112 7.20 13.63 -4.61
C LEU A 112 8.38 14.61 -4.51
N LYS A 113 9.02 14.94 -5.64
CA LYS A 113 10.12 15.92 -5.66
C LYS A 113 9.66 17.28 -5.18
N LEU A 114 8.50 17.77 -5.64
CA LEU A 114 7.93 19.05 -5.23
C LEU A 114 7.70 19.12 -3.72
N ALA A 115 7.26 18.03 -3.13
CA ALA A 115 6.99 17.90 -1.70
C ALA A 115 8.23 17.50 -0.88
N GLU A 116 9.38 17.31 -1.52
CA GLU A 116 10.62 16.84 -0.90
C GLU A 116 10.44 15.48 -0.19
N LEU A 117 9.62 14.58 -0.74
CA LEU A 117 9.40 13.23 -0.23
C LEU A 117 10.33 12.22 -0.89
N ASP A 118 10.75 11.23 -0.11
CA ASP A 118 11.51 10.09 -0.62
C ASP A 118 10.59 9.20 -1.49
N ASN A 119 11.14 8.69 -2.60
CA ASN A 119 10.40 7.82 -3.52
C ASN A 119 10.17 6.43 -2.88
N PRO A 120 8.91 5.98 -2.68
CA PRO A 120 8.60 4.68 -2.08
C PRO A 120 9.15 3.47 -2.86
N PHE A 121 9.45 3.63 -4.15
CA PHE A 121 10.01 2.57 -4.99
C PHE A 121 11.53 2.42 -4.87
N HIS A 122 12.23 3.34 -4.19
CA HIS A 122 13.63 3.14 -3.88
C HIS A 122 13.79 2.18 -2.71
N GLU A 123 14.75 1.26 -2.85
CA GLU A 123 15.06 0.29 -1.80
C GLU A 123 15.31 0.98 -0.45
N GLY A 124 14.76 0.41 0.60
CA GLY A 124 14.90 0.92 1.96
C GLY A 124 13.99 2.08 2.34
N THR A 125 13.35 2.80 1.38
CA THR A 125 12.50 3.96 1.70
C THR A 125 11.32 3.58 2.59
N VAL A 126 10.59 2.53 2.26
CA VAL A 126 9.44 2.08 3.05
C VAL A 126 9.87 1.67 4.45
N LYS A 127 10.95 0.89 4.55
CA LYS A 127 11.51 0.47 5.85
C LYS A 127 11.87 1.68 6.72
N LYS A 128 12.67 2.62 6.20
CA LYS A 128 13.06 3.85 6.89
C LYS A 128 11.86 4.66 7.38
N THR A 129 10.82 4.75 6.53
CA THR A 129 9.58 5.49 6.84
C THR A 129 8.82 4.83 7.99
N VAL A 130 8.70 3.50 7.97
CA VAL A 130 8.00 2.73 9.01
C VAL A 130 8.78 2.68 10.32
N ASP A 131 10.10 2.46 10.26
CA ASP A 131 10.95 2.45 11.46
C ASP A 131 10.83 3.77 12.23
N GLY A 132 10.86 4.91 11.53
CA GLY A 132 10.66 6.22 12.15
C GLY A 132 9.29 6.43 12.80
N LEU A 133 8.24 5.76 12.28
CA LEU A 133 6.91 5.77 12.91
C LEU A 133 6.89 4.87 14.17
N LEU A 134 7.50 3.69 14.10
CA LEU A 134 7.53 2.73 15.22
C LEU A 134 8.28 3.29 16.41
N GLU A 135 9.40 3.99 16.21
CA GLU A 135 10.13 4.67 17.29
C GLU A 135 9.26 5.64 18.09
N ASP A 136 8.25 6.21 17.44
CA ASP A 136 7.32 7.14 18.09
C ASP A 136 6.16 6.45 18.82
N LEU A 137 5.71 5.31 18.34
CA LEU A 137 4.57 4.59 18.90
C LEU A 137 4.93 3.78 20.15
N PHE A 138 6.21 3.42 20.32
CA PHE A 138 6.70 2.57 21.40
C PHE A 138 7.58 3.34 22.41
N LYS A 139 7.57 4.67 22.37
CA LYS A 139 8.09 5.55 23.43
C LYS A 139 7.03 5.85 24.47
#